data_b76be68fe651d4b73b43111c23c62f8a
#
_entry.id   b76be68fe651d4b73b43111c23c62f8a
#
_cell.length_a   1.000
_cell.length_b   1.000
_cell.length_c   1.000
_cell.angle_alpha   90.00
_cell.angle_beta   90.00
_cell.angle_gamma   90.00
#
_symmetry.space_group_name_H-M   'P 1'
#
loop_
_entity.id
_entity.type
_entity.pdbx_description
1 polymer ?
#
loop_
_entity_poly.entity_id
_entity_poly.type
_entity_poly.pdbx_seq_one_letter_code
_entity_poly.pdbx_strand_id
1 'polypeptide(L)'
;MKWFWLFLFYSFGGFLLEKLFALVTRARHRVRKCFLLLPLCPVYGLAMLAANALYRPAEGFLLTAMTAGCACTAVEYGVHFLYEKLLGVAFWDYSGTRLDLRGRICFPFSVAWGLLAAVSLRYVQPGLAMLAGKLPPEAALAASTEPWF
;
A
#
# COMPACT_ATOMS: atom_id res chain seq x y z
N MET A 1 -5.69 10.69 13.24
CA MET A 1 -6.20 9.49 13.94
C MET A 1 -6.71 8.43 12.97
N LYS A 2 -7.77 8.69 12.22
CA LYS A 2 -8.31 7.77 11.20
C LYS A 2 -7.27 7.30 10.18
N TRP A 3 -6.37 8.16 9.73
CA TRP A 3 -5.33 7.87 8.74
C TRP A 3 -4.30 6.84 9.22
N PHE A 4 -3.96 6.86 10.50
CA PHE A 4 -3.06 5.88 11.10
C PHE A 4 -3.64 4.45 11.01
N TRP A 5 -4.89 4.26 11.40
CA TRP A 5 -5.56 2.96 11.32
C TRP A 5 -5.75 2.50 9.87
N LEU A 6 -6.11 3.41 8.97
CA LEU A 6 -6.19 3.09 7.55
C LEU A 6 -4.83 2.66 6.98
N PHE A 7 -3.75 3.35 7.37
CA PHE A 7 -2.40 2.94 7.00
C PHE A 7 -2.09 1.51 7.46
N LEU A 8 -2.39 1.16 8.71
CA LEU A 8 -2.17 -0.18 9.24
C LEU A 8 -3.01 -1.24 8.52
N PHE A 9 -4.30 -0.98 8.30
CA PHE A 9 -5.18 -1.92 7.60
C PHE A 9 -4.71 -2.19 6.17
N TYR A 10 -4.37 -1.16 5.43
CA TYR A 10 -3.88 -1.32 4.06
C TYR A 10 -2.48 -1.94 4.01
N SER A 11 -1.61 -1.62 4.96
CA SER A 11 -0.29 -2.25 5.06
C SER A 11 -0.39 -3.74 5.36
N PHE A 12 -1.29 -4.14 6.25
CA PHE A 12 -1.56 -5.54 6.56
C PHE A 12 -2.25 -6.25 5.38
N GLY A 13 -3.26 -5.61 4.76
CA GLY A 13 -3.90 -6.12 3.55
C GLY A 13 -2.91 -6.33 2.41
N GLY A 14 -1.98 -5.42 2.22
CA GLY A 14 -0.89 -5.54 1.26
C GLY A 14 0.04 -6.72 1.56
N PHE A 15 0.37 -6.95 2.83
CA PHE A 15 1.13 -8.13 3.23
C PHE A 15 0.41 -9.44 2.87
N LEU A 16 -0.91 -9.53 3.13
CA LEU A 16 -1.70 -10.70 2.75
C LEU A 16 -1.76 -10.87 1.23
N LEU A 17 -1.91 -9.77 0.48
CA LEU A 17 -1.93 -9.78 -0.99
C LEU A 17 -0.62 -10.32 -1.57
N GLU A 18 0.52 -9.89 -1.04
CA GLU A 18 1.84 -10.39 -1.47
C GLU A 18 2.01 -11.87 -1.17
N LYS A 19 1.53 -12.34 -0.03
CA LYS A 19 1.52 -13.77 0.30
C LYS A 19 0.66 -14.58 -0.66
N LEU A 20 -0.55 -14.09 -0.95
CA LEU A 20 -1.45 -14.72 -1.91
C LEU A 20 -0.86 -14.74 -3.31
N PHE A 21 -0.29 -13.63 -3.77
CA PHE A 21 0.38 -13.52 -5.06
C PHE A 21 1.54 -14.54 -5.17
N ALA A 22 2.36 -14.68 -4.12
CA ALA A 22 3.44 -15.66 -4.06
C ALA A 22 2.94 -17.11 -4.18
N LEU A 23 1.82 -17.42 -3.52
CA LEU A 23 1.21 -18.76 -3.57
C LEU A 23 0.66 -19.08 -4.96
N VAL A 24 -0.07 -18.14 -5.58
CA VAL A 24 -0.72 -18.32 -6.88
C VAL A 24 0.30 -18.41 -8.01
N THR A 25 1.30 -17.52 -8.02
CA THR A 25 2.27 -17.43 -9.12
C THR A 25 3.48 -18.35 -8.94
N ARG A 26 3.65 -18.94 -7.76
CA ARG A 26 4.86 -19.69 -7.37
C ARG A 26 6.16 -18.87 -7.55
N ALA A 27 6.04 -17.58 -7.72
CA ALA A 27 7.12 -16.65 -8.02
C ALA A 27 7.79 -16.12 -6.73
N ARG A 28 8.33 -17.01 -5.91
CA ARG A 28 8.96 -16.65 -4.62
C ARG A 28 10.09 -15.62 -4.75
N HIS A 29 10.72 -15.51 -5.92
CA HIS A 29 11.83 -14.60 -6.16
C HIS A 29 11.40 -13.16 -6.54
N ARG A 30 10.13 -12.97 -6.93
CA ARG A 30 9.60 -11.67 -7.38
C ARG A 30 8.67 -11.01 -6.35
N VAL A 31 8.49 -11.65 -5.20
CA VAL A 31 7.65 -11.13 -4.12
C VAL A 31 8.37 -9.99 -3.41
N ARG A 32 7.67 -8.90 -3.20
CA ARG A 32 8.18 -7.79 -2.39
C ARG A 32 8.56 -8.28 -1.00
N LYS A 33 9.74 -7.90 -0.55
CA LYS A 33 10.12 -8.11 0.84
C LYS A 33 9.38 -7.05 1.67
N CYS A 34 8.24 -7.42 2.24
CA CYS A 34 7.59 -6.63 3.25
C CYS A 34 8.44 -6.58 4.54
N PHE A 35 8.12 -5.71 5.46
CA PHE A 35 8.90 -5.51 6.68
C PHE A 35 9.19 -6.84 7.38
N LEU A 36 10.48 -7.10 7.69
CA LEU A 36 10.93 -8.39 8.22
C LEU A 36 10.38 -8.73 9.62
N LEU A 37 10.04 -7.71 10.41
CA LEU A 37 9.64 -7.87 11.82
C LEU A 37 8.14 -7.81 12.05
N LEU A 38 7.38 -7.19 11.14
CA LEU A 38 5.95 -7.02 11.26
C LEU A 38 5.25 -7.53 9.99
N PRO A 39 4.04 -8.11 10.10
CA PRO A 39 3.26 -8.53 8.93
C PRO A 39 2.62 -7.33 8.23
N LEU A 40 3.42 -6.36 7.86
CA LEU A 40 3.01 -5.10 7.24
C LEU A 40 3.84 -4.82 5.99
N CYS A 41 3.17 -4.27 4.98
CA CYS A 41 3.79 -3.78 3.76
C CYS A 41 3.53 -2.27 3.63
N PRO A 42 4.41 -1.40 4.18
CA PRO A 42 4.14 0.03 4.32
C PRO A 42 3.86 0.75 2.99
N VAL A 43 4.44 0.28 1.89
CA VAL A 43 4.20 0.86 0.57
C VAL A 43 2.72 0.81 0.18
N TYR A 44 1.99 -0.26 0.56
CA TYR A 44 0.55 -0.38 0.33
C TYR A 44 -0.25 0.62 1.16
N GLY A 45 0.12 0.77 2.43
CA GLY A 45 -0.50 1.76 3.31
C GLY A 45 -0.34 3.18 2.78
N LEU A 46 0.89 3.57 2.43
CA LEU A 46 1.19 4.89 1.89
C LEU A 46 0.50 5.13 0.53
N ALA A 47 0.53 4.14 -0.37
CA ALA A 47 -0.12 4.24 -1.67
C ALA A 47 -1.63 4.44 -1.53
N MET A 48 -2.28 3.68 -0.66
CA MET A 48 -3.72 3.81 -0.44
C MET A 48 -4.10 5.09 0.29
N LEU A 49 -3.27 5.63 1.19
CA LEU A 49 -3.49 6.95 1.77
C LEU A 49 -3.41 8.05 0.70
N ALA A 50 -2.42 7.99 -0.19
CA ALA A 50 -2.29 8.95 -1.29
C ALA A 50 -3.48 8.85 -2.27
N ALA A 51 -3.89 7.64 -2.65
CA ALA A 51 -5.04 7.40 -3.50
C ALA A 51 -6.34 7.90 -2.85
N ASN A 52 -6.52 7.66 -1.54
CA ASN A 52 -7.69 8.13 -0.80
C ASN A 52 -7.75 9.66 -0.67
N ALA A 53 -6.60 10.33 -0.57
CA ALA A 53 -6.53 11.79 -0.53
C ALA A 53 -7.00 12.44 -1.86
N LEU A 54 -6.84 11.73 -2.98
CA LEU A 54 -7.28 12.18 -4.30
C LEU A 54 -8.67 11.66 -4.69
N TYR A 55 -9.22 10.73 -3.93
CA TYR A 55 -10.49 10.08 -4.25
C TYR A 55 -11.69 11.03 -4.16
N ARG A 56 -12.49 11.03 -5.21
CA ARG A 56 -13.75 11.76 -5.28
C ARG A 56 -14.90 10.80 -5.58
N PRO A 57 -15.84 10.60 -4.64
CA PRO A 57 -16.93 9.62 -4.80
C PRO A 57 -17.80 9.83 -6.03
N ALA A 58 -17.92 11.07 -6.51
CA ALA A 58 -18.72 11.44 -7.69
C ALA A 58 -18.06 11.04 -9.03
N GLU A 59 -16.77 10.70 -9.03
CA GLU A 59 -16.05 10.31 -10.24
C GLU A 59 -16.43 8.87 -10.66
N GLY A 60 -16.40 8.63 -11.98
CA GLY A 60 -16.59 7.30 -12.54
C GLY A 60 -15.46 6.34 -12.15
N PHE A 61 -15.74 5.03 -12.20
CA PHE A 61 -14.76 3.99 -11.83
C PHE A 61 -13.42 4.11 -12.59
N LEU A 62 -13.49 4.36 -13.90
CA LEU A 62 -12.30 4.47 -14.75
C LEU A 62 -11.41 5.64 -14.32
N LEU A 63 -12.00 6.81 -14.08
CA LEU A 63 -11.25 7.98 -13.64
C LEU A 63 -10.64 7.74 -12.25
N THR A 64 -11.38 7.12 -11.34
CA THR A 64 -10.84 6.70 -10.03
C THR A 64 -9.65 5.74 -10.20
N ALA A 65 -9.74 4.77 -11.10
CA ALA A 65 -8.64 3.83 -11.36
C ALA A 65 -7.40 4.53 -11.93
N MET A 66 -7.58 5.50 -12.81
CA MET A 66 -6.47 6.29 -13.38
C MET A 66 -5.79 7.17 -12.33
N THR A 67 -6.56 7.96 -11.59
CA THR A 67 -6.03 8.88 -10.56
C THR A 67 -5.37 8.11 -9.41
N ALA A 68 -6.02 7.06 -8.91
CA ALA A 68 -5.47 6.21 -7.87
C ALA A 68 -4.24 5.43 -8.37
N GLY A 69 -4.25 4.94 -9.61
CA GLY A 69 -3.12 4.25 -10.23
C GLY A 69 -1.89 5.16 -10.34
N CYS A 70 -2.07 6.41 -10.76
CA CYS A 70 -0.99 7.39 -10.79
C CYS A 70 -0.44 7.68 -9.38
N ALA A 71 -1.32 7.86 -8.39
CA ALA A 71 -0.91 8.11 -7.01
C ALA A 71 -0.13 6.92 -6.43
N CYS A 72 -0.65 5.70 -6.58
CA CYS A 72 0.02 4.47 -6.10
C CYS A 72 1.38 4.27 -6.77
N THR A 73 1.46 4.47 -8.08
CA THR A 73 2.72 4.34 -8.85
C THR A 73 3.75 5.37 -8.43
N ALA A 74 3.34 6.62 -8.19
CA ALA A 74 4.23 7.66 -7.70
C ALA A 74 4.80 7.33 -6.30
N VAL A 75 3.95 6.83 -5.39
CA VAL A 75 4.37 6.38 -4.06
C VAL A 75 5.30 5.19 -4.16
N GLU A 76 4.99 4.21 -5.00
CA GLU A 76 5.82 3.02 -5.22
C GLU A 76 7.22 3.39 -5.70
N TYR A 77 7.31 4.29 -6.69
CA TYR A 77 8.59 4.80 -7.18
C TYR A 77 9.37 5.54 -6.09
N GLY A 78 8.70 6.43 -5.35
CA GLY A 78 9.32 7.21 -4.29
C GLY A 78 9.84 6.35 -3.14
N VAL A 79 9.06 5.38 -2.69
CA VAL A 79 9.44 4.45 -1.62
C VAL A 79 10.63 3.59 -2.05
N HIS A 80 10.62 3.04 -3.26
CA HIS A 80 11.75 2.28 -3.78
C HIS A 80 13.02 3.12 -3.86
N PHE A 81 12.91 4.35 -4.38
CA PHE A 81 14.02 5.29 -4.46
C PHE A 81 14.60 5.62 -3.08
N LEU A 82 13.75 5.83 -2.07
CA LEU A 82 14.19 6.09 -0.71
C LEU A 82 14.90 4.87 -0.11
N TYR A 83 14.38 3.67 -0.32
CA TYR A 83 15.02 2.45 0.16
C TYR A 83 16.40 2.24 -0.45
N GLU A 84 16.55 2.47 -1.76
CA GLU A 84 17.86 2.42 -2.40
C GLU A 84 18.84 3.46 -1.82
N LYS A 85 18.38 4.70 -1.66
CA LYS A 85 19.24 5.80 -1.18
C LYS A 85 19.62 5.69 0.29
N LEU A 86 18.66 5.32 1.15
CA LEU A 86 18.86 5.32 2.61
C LEU A 86 19.40 4.01 3.13
N LEU A 87 18.98 2.88 2.55
CA LEU A 87 19.29 1.54 3.05
C LEU A 87 20.21 0.76 2.10
N GLY A 88 20.45 1.26 0.88
CA GLY A 88 21.21 0.54 -0.13
C GLY A 88 20.58 -0.78 -0.58
N VAL A 89 19.26 -0.93 -0.39
CA VAL A 89 18.52 -2.18 -0.63
C VAL A 89 17.35 -1.93 -1.59
N ALA A 90 17.20 -2.81 -2.58
CA ALA A 90 16.02 -2.91 -3.41
C ALA A 90 15.10 -4.02 -2.86
N PHE A 91 13.91 -3.66 -2.37
CA PHE A 91 12.92 -4.63 -1.85
C PHE A 91 12.15 -5.36 -2.95
N TRP A 92 12.13 -4.83 -4.15
CA TRP A 92 11.59 -5.46 -5.37
C TRP A 92 12.34 -4.95 -6.58
N ASP A 93 12.26 -5.67 -7.68
CA ASP A 93 12.88 -5.31 -8.94
C ASP A 93 11.99 -5.74 -10.11
N TYR A 94 11.57 -4.78 -10.92
CA TYR A 94 10.78 -4.99 -12.12
C TYR A 94 11.61 -4.96 -13.41
N SER A 95 12.94 -4.96 -13.31
CA SER A 95 13.80 -4.95 -14.49
C SER A 95 13.46 -6.10 -15.42
N GLY A 96 13.32 -5.79 -16.70
CA GLY A 96 12.94 -6.76 -17.73
C GLY A 96 11.44 -7.00 -17.87
N THR A 97 10.57 -6.33 -17.08
CA THR A 97 9.14 -6.30 -17.34
C THR A 97 8.77 -5.24 -18.37
N ARG A 98 7.56 -5.34 -18.95
CA ARG A 98 7.11 -4.38 -19.97
C ARG A 98 7.05 -2.96 -19.42
N LEU A 99 7.71 -2.02 -20.11
CA LEU A 99 7.73 -0.60 -19.78
C LEU A 99 8.13 -0.36 -18.31
N ASP A 100 9.17 -1.04 -17.86
CA ASP A 100 9.75 -0.75 -16.55
C ASP A 100 10.50 0.58 -16.57
N LEU A 101 10.46 1.29 -15.48
CA LEU A 101 11.23 2.50 -15.24
C LEU A 101 12.25 2.24 -14.14
N ARG A 102 13.49 1.98 -14.57
CA ARG A 102 14.64 1.70 -13.69
C ARG A 102 14.40 0.55 -12.69
N GLY A 103 13.60 -0.44 -13.07
CA GLY A 103 13.24 -1.56 -12.20
C GLY A 103 12.33 -1.20 -11.02
N ARG A 104 11.96 0.08 -10.82
CA ARG A 104 11.19 0.55 -9.66
C ARG A 104 9.69 0.41 -9.84
N ILE A 105 9.20 0.68 -11.02
CA ILE A 105 7.80 0.57 -11.43
C ILE A 105 7.70 -0.05 -12.81
N CYS A 106 6.55 -0.61 -13.17
CA CYS A 106 6.27 -1.06 -14.52
C CYS A 106 4.80 -0.90 -14.87
N PHE A 107 4.50 -0.71 -16.15
CA PHE A 107 3.15 -0.42 -16.62
C PHE A 107 2.10 -1.46 -16.24
N PRO A 108 2.32 -2.78 -16.39
CA PRO A 108 1.32 -3.77 -16.02
C PRO A 108 0.90 -3.71 -14.55
N PHE A 109 1.88 -3.51 -13.65
CA PHE A 109 1.59 -3.39 -12.23
C PHE A 109 0.95 -2.04 -11.87
N SER A 110 1.30 -0.96 -12.57
CA SER A 110 0.62 0.34 -12.39
C SER A 110 -0.86 0.26 -12.75
N VAL A 111 -1.22 -0.45 -13.81
CA VAL A 111 -2.62 -0.71 -14.18
C VAL A 111 -3.32 -1.57 -13.10
N ALA A 112 -2.68 -2.64 -12.66
CA ALA A 112 -3.21 -3.51 -11.61
C ALA A 112 -3.42 -2.73 -10.29
N TRP A 113 -2.49 -1.86 -9.92
CA TRP A 113 -2.60 -0.94 -8.79
C TRP A 113 -3.82 -0.02 -8.90
N GLY A 114 -4.02 0.59 -10.07
CA GLY A 114 -5.15 1.48 -10.30
C GLY A 114 -6.49 0.78 -10.13
N LEU A 115 -6.63 -0.41 -10.71
CA LEU A 115 -7.86 -1.22 -10.61
C LEU A 115 -8.09 -1.67 -9.16
N LEU A 116 -7.06 -2.19 -8.49
CA LEU A 116 -7.16 -2.65 -7.10
C LEU A 116 -7.49 -1.49 -6.16
N ALA A 117 -6.86 -0.34 -6.33
CA ALA A 117 -7.14 0.86 -5.55
C ALA A 117 -8.56 1.37 -5.77
N ALA A 118 -9.06 1.40 -7.01
CA ALA A 118 -10.42 1.83 -7.31
C ALA A 118 -11.48 0.93 -6.66
N VAL A 119 -11.29 -0.39 -6.72
CA VAL A 119 -12.15 -1.36 -6.03
C VAL A 119 -12.09 -1.14 -4.52
N SER A 120 -10.88 -1.00 -3.96
CA SER A 120 -10.69 -0.78 -2.52
C SER A 120 -11.34 0.52 -2.05
N LEU A 121 -11.15 1.62 -2.76
CA LEU A 121 -11.73 2.92 -2.40
C LEU A 121 -13.27 2.93 -2.44
N ARG A 122 -13.87 2.21 -3.39
CA ARG A 122 -15.34 2.18 -3.52
C ARG A 122 -16.03 1.22 -2.58
N TYR A 123 -15.44 0.05 -2.35
CA TYR A 123 -16.15 -1.05 -1.67
C TYR A 123 -15.56 -1.40 -0.31
N VAL A 124 -14.24 -1.25 -0.13
CA VAL A 124 -13.55 -1.62 1.13
C VAL A 124 -13.40 -0.41 2.05
N GLN A 125 -13.02 0.73 1.49
CA GLN A 125 -12.74 1.96 2.23
C GLN A 125 -13.88 2.43 3.15
N PRO A 126 -15.17 2.41 2.76
CA PRO A 126 -16.25 2.84 3.65
C PRO A 126 -16.31 2.00 4.93
N GLY A 127 -16.15 0.68 4.82
CA GLY A 127 -16.12 -0.22 5.97
C GLY A 127 -14.91 -0.01 6.86
N LEU A 128 -13.72 0.13 6.27
CA LEU A 128 -12.49 0.42 7.01
C LEU A 128 -12.54 1.78 7.71
N ALA A 129 -13.14 2.78 7.07
CA ALA A 129 -13.32 4.11 7.65
C ALA A 129 -14.24 4.10 8.88
N MET A 130 -15.31 3.30 8.84
CA MET A 130 -16.21 3.10 9.98
C MET A 130 -15.48 2.36 11.12
N LEU A 131 -14.71 1.33 10.80
CA LEU A 131 -13.94 0.58 11.78
C LEU A 131 -12.86 1.46 12.42
N ALA A 132 -12.11 2.20 11.63
CA ALA A 132 -11.09 3.12 12.11
C ALA A 132 -11.65 4.21 13.05
N GLY A 133 -12.89 4.65 12.81
CA GLY A 133 -13.60 5.61 13.69
C GLY A 133 -14.01 5.04 15.05
N LYS A 134 -14.06 3.71 15.19
CA LYS A 134 -14.38 3.03 16.47
C LYS A 134 -13.15 2.67 17.30
N LEU A 135 -11.96 2.75 16.72
CA LEU A 135 -10.71 2.41 17.38
C LEU A 135 -10.20 3.59 18.23
N PRO A 136 -9.46 3.30 19.32
CA PRO A 136 -8.91 4.36 20.15
C PRO A 136 -7.90 5.20 19.37
N PRO A 137 -7.70 6.46 19.76
CA PRO A 137 -6.66 7.27 19.19
C PRO A 137 -5.27 6.65 19.47
N GLU A 138 -4.35 6.78 18.54
CA GLU A 138 -2.97 6.29 18.68
C GLU A 138 -2.26 6.77 19.95
N ALA A 139 -2.60 7.96 20.44
CA ALA A 139 -2.10 8.49 21.72
C ALA A 139 -2.49 7.62 22.92
N ALA A 140 -3.68 6.96 22.88
CA ALA A 140 -4.10 6.06 23.95
C ALA A 140 -3.29 4.74 23.94
N LEU A 141 -2.80 4.31 22.78
CA LEU A 141 -1.92 3.15 22.68
C LEU A 141 -0.53 3.45 23.27
N ALA A 142 -0.01 4.65 23.03
CA ALA A 142 1.27 5.08 23.61
C ALA A 142 1.18 5.19 25.14
N ALA A 143 0.06 5.68 25.70
CA ALA A 143 -0.16 5.80 27.13
C ALA A 143 -0.31 4.43 27.83
N SER A 144 -0.79 3.40 27.12
CA SER A 144 -0.95 2.05 27.66
C SER A 144 0.36 1.25 27.75
N THR A 145 1.46 1.78 27.20
CA THR A 145 2.79 1.16 27.29
C THR A 145 3.60 1.63 28.51
N GLU A 146 3.03 2.45 29.37
CA GLU A 146 3.65 2.81 30.66
C GLU A 146 3.84 1.52 31.49
N PRO A 147 5.06 1.26 31.99
CA PRO A 147 5.31 0.08 32.80
C PRO A 147 4.53 0.16 34.11
N TRP A 148 3.84 -0.90 34.44
CA TRP A 148 3.17 -1.10 35.71
C TRP A 148 4.22 -1.30 36.83
N PHE A 149 4.71 -0.22 37.38
CA PHE A 149 5.46 -0.23 38.62
C PHE A 149 4.78 0.61 39.67
#